data_ba16873d28e70d4e97326883c76d7887
#
_entry.id   ba16873d28e70d4e97326883c76d7887
#
_cell.length_a   1.000
_cell.length_b   1.000
_cell.length_c   1.000
_cell.angle_alpha   90.00
_cell.angle_beta   90.00
_cell.angle_gamma   90.00
#
_symmetry.space_group_name_H-M   'P 1'
#
loop_
_entity.id
_entity.type
_entity.pdbx_description
1 polymer ?
#
loop_
_entity_poly.entity_id
_entity_poly.type
_entity_poly.pdbx_seq_one_letter_code
_entity_poly.pdbx_strand_id
1 'polypeptide(L)'
;MDRLNSPAVPQRLSAWRFVTTFGVISMLADIVYEGARSITGPLLASLGASALVVGVVTGIGEAAALALRLVSGPLTDRTRKFWTWTIAGYALTVVTVPFLGVSSVLWIAATLVIAERVGKAVRSPAKDTLLSHATAVTGRGKGFAVHEAMDQIGAITGPLLVAGMLALTHVNYLPTFAILAVPGGATLLLLFWLRRRV
;
A
#
# COMPACT_ATOMS: atom_id res chain seq x y z
N MET A 1 14.00 11.85 -49.93
CA MET A 1 14.03 10.57 -49.18
C MET A 1 14.76 10.79 -47.89
N ASP A 2 14.06 11.28 -46.83
CA ASP A 2 14.70 11.40 -45.51
C ASP A 2 13.62 11.63 -44.45
N ARG A 3 12.78 10.62 -44.19
CA ARG A 3 11.75 10.62 -43.15
C ARG A 3 11.87 9.41 -42.18
N LEU A 4 13.05 8.85 -42.02
CA LEU A 4 13.20 7.60 -41.28
C LEU A 4 13.99 7.68 -39.97
N ASN A 5 14.22 8.89 -39.41
CA ASN A 5 14.90 8.98 -38.12
C ASN A 5 14.37 10.11 -37.23
N SER A 6 13.07 10.23 -37.06
CA SER A 6 12.53 10.95 -35.91
C SER A 6 12.63 10.01 -34.70
N PRO A 7 13.39 10.38 -33.64
CA PRO A 7 13.39 9.60 -32.41
C PRO A 7 11.96 9.53 -31.90
N ALA A 8 11.46 8.32 -31.65
CA ALA A 8 10.13 8.09 -31.11
C ALA A 8 10.01 8.88 -29.79
N VAL A 9 9.22 9.96 -29.82
CA VAL A 9 8.87 10.71 -28.61
C VAL A 9 8.24 9.72 -27.66
N PRO A 10 8.74 9.54 -26.43
CA PRO A 10 8.14 8.61 -25.49
C PRO A 10 6.67 8.99 -25.33
N GLN A 11 5.77 8.07 -25.73
CA GLN A 11 4.34 8.29 -25.62
C GLN A 11 4.00 8.40 -24.15
N ARG A 12 3.74 9.62 -23.70
CA ARG A 12 3.23 9.88 -22.33
C ARG A 12 1.92 9.11 -22.17
N LEU A 13 1.78 8.42 -21.06
CA LEU A 13 0.56 7.69 -20.75
C LEU A 13 -0.64 8.64 -20.76
N SER A 14 -1.76 8.21 -21.36
CA SER A 14 -3.00 8.98 -21.24
C SER A 14 -3.44 9.05 -19.78
N ALA A 15 -4.11 10.14 -19.39
CA ALA A 15 -4.55 10.37 -18.02
C ALA A 15 -5.42 9.19 -17.50
N TRP A 16 -6.29 8.62 -18.33
CA TRP A 16 -7.08 7.43 -17.96
C TRP A 16 -6.20 6.20 -17.72
N ARG A 17 -5.20 5.94 -18.55
CA ARG A 17 -4.26 4.83 -18.33
C ARG A 17 -3.46 5.03 -17.05
N PHE A 18 -3.11 6.27 -16.72
CA PHE A 18 -2.46 6.55 -15.44
C PHE A 18 -3.40 6.23 -14.27
N VAL A 19 -4.63 6.75 -14.28
CA VAL A 19 -5.62 6.54 -13.20
C VAL A 19 -5.90 5.06 -13.00
N THR A 20 -6.15 4.30 -14.08
CA THR A 20 -6.44 2.86 -13.97
C THR A 20 -5.22 2.06 -13.50
N THR A 21 -4.02 2.33 -14.03
CA THR A 21 -2.80 1.64 -13.58
C THR A 21 -2.50 1.95 -12.12
N PHE A 22 -2.66 3.22 -11.72
CA PHE A 22 -2.44 3.63 -10.35
C PHE A 22 -3.50 3.05 -9.40
N GLY A 23 -4.75 2.89 -9.88
CA GLY A 23 -5.80 2.15 -9.19
C GLY A 23 -5.45 0.68 -8.99
N VAL A 24 -4.91 -0.02 -10.01
CA VAL A 24 -4.42 -1.40 -9.85
C VAL A 24 -3.30 -1.49 -8.81
N ILE A 25 -2.35 -0.55 -8.83
CA ILE A 25 -1.28 -0.48 -7.84
C ILE A 25 -1.85 -0.34 -6.43
N SER A 26 -2.82 0.54 -6.25
CA SER A 26 -3.46 0.81 -4.97
C SER A 26 -4.28 -0.40 -4.51
N MET A 27 -5.04 -1.02 -5.39
CA MET A 27 -5.79 -2.26 -5.15
C MET A 27 -4.88 -3.39 -4.63
N LEU A 28 -3.75 -3.64 -5.33
CA LEU A 28 -2.79 -4.66 -4.92
C LEU A 28 -2.17 -4.35 -3.54
N ALA A 29 -1.88 -3.08 -3.29
CA ALA A 29 -1.36 -2.64 -2.00
C ALA A 29 -2.41 -2.77 -0.88
N ASP A 30 -3.69 -2.54 -1.17
CA ASP A 30 -4.74 -2.68 -0.19
C ASP A 30 -5.08 -4.16 0.09
N ILE A 31 -4.87 -5.07 -0.88
CA ILE A 31 -4.86 -6.52 -0.60
C ILE A 31 -3.81 -6.84 0.48
N VAL A 32 -2.62 -6.27 0.38
CA VAL A 32 -1.54 -6.49 1.37
C VAL A 32 -1.90 -5.87 2.71
N TYR A 33 -2.28 -4.60 2.70
CA TYR A 33 -2.54 -3.82 3.90
C TYR A 33 -3.76 -4.33 4.67
N GLU A 34 -4.91 -4.42 4.03
CA GLU A 34 -6.17 -4.82 4.69
C GLU A 34 -6.17 -6.32 5.00
N GLY A 35 -5.50 -7.14 4.16
CA GLY A 35 -5.26 -8.55 4.45
C GLY A 35 -4.45 -8.73 5.74
N ALA A 36 -3.31 -8.06 5.87
CA ALA A 36 -2.49 -8.11 7.08
C ALA A 36 -3.25 -7.57 8.31
N ARG A 37 -3.96 -6.45 8.13
CA ARG A 37 -4.74 -5.80 9.19
C ARG A 37 -5.79 -6.73 9.78
N SER A 38 -6.48 -7.51 8.95
CA SER A 38 -7.57 -8.40 9.37
C SER A 38 -7.13 -9.48 10.37
N ILE A 39 -5.86 -9.88 10.35
CA ILE A 39 -5.30 -10.92 11.22
C ILE A 39 -4.24 -10.42 12.21
N THR A 40 -3.96 -9.11 12.24
CA THR A 40 -2.99 -8.51 13.17
C THR A 40 -3.36 -8.79 14.63
N GLY A 41 -4.63 -8.63 15.02
CA GLY A 41 -5.10 -8.93 16.38
C GLY A 41 -4.88 -10.40 16.77
N PRO A 42 -5.41 -11.37 15.99
CA PRO A 42 -5.15 -12.78 16.21
C PRO A 42 -3.65 -13.16 16.26
N LEU A 43 -2.82 -12.58 15.39
CA LEU A 43 -1.36 -12.80 15.43
C LEU A 43 -0.76 -12.32 16.75
N LEU A 44 -1.03 -11.09 17.17
CA LEU A 44 -0.49 -10.56 18.42
C LEU A 44 -0.97 -11.38 19.63
N ALA A 45 -2.23 -11.82 19.64
CA ALA A 45 -2.78 -12.68 20.67
C ALA A 45 -2.05 -14.04 20.71
N SER A 46 -1.75 -14.65 19.56
CA SER A 46 -0.99 -15.91 19.50
C SER A 46 0.45 -15.76 20.02
N LEU A 47 1.00 -14.55 20.00
CA LEU A 47 2.31 -14.18 20.58
C LEU A 47 2.23 -13.80 22.07
N GLY A 48 1.08 -14.01 22.70
CA GLY A 48 0.87 -13.75 24.13
C GLY A 48 0.36 -12.34 24.49
N ALA A 49 -0.09 -11.55 23.51
CA ALA A 49 -0.68 -10.26 23.79
C ALA A 49 -2.07 -10.40 24.44
N SER A 50 -2.30 -9.68 25.55
CA SER A 50 -3.66 -9.50 26.05
C SER A 50 -4.49 -8.59 25.12
N ALA A 51 -5.81 -8.61 25.25
CA ALA A 51 -6.70 -7.72 24.49
C ALA A 51 -6.33 -6.23 24.66
N LEU A 52 -5.90 -5.85 25.85
CA LEU A 52 -5.40 -4.50 26.14
C LEU A 52 -4.16 -4.17 25.30
N VAL A 53 -3.18 -5.08 25.25
CA VAL A 53 -1.96 -4.88 24.46
C VAL A 53 -2.26 -4.79 22.98
N VAL A 54 -3.15 -5.64 22.45
CA VAL A 54 -3.62 -5.57 21.05
C VAL A 54 -4.25 -4.20 20.77
N GLY A 55 -5.17 -3.75 21.64
CA GLY A 55 -5.82 -2.44 21.51
C GLY A 55 -4.83 -1.28 21.56
N VAL A 56 -3.86 -1.30 22.47
CA VAL A 56 -2.83 -0.26 22.61
C VAL A 56 -1.92 -0.24 21.36
N VAL A 57 -1.42 -1.37 20.90
CA VAL A 57 -0.54 -1.46 19.72
C VAL A 57 -1.26 -0.96 18.45
N THR A 58 -2.49 -1.41 18.23
CA THR A 58 -3.28 -0.98 17.07
C THR A 58 -3.68 0.49 17.19
N GLY A 59 -4.08 0.94 18.38
CA GLY A 59 -4.44 2.34 18.63
C GLY A 59 -3.26 3.30 18.50
N ILE A 60 -2.09 2.97 19.03
CA ILE A 60 -0.86 3.76 18.82
C ILE A 60 -0.50 3.80 17.33
N GLY A 61 -0.60 2.68 16.64
CA GLY A 61 -0.34 2.63 15.20
C GLY A 61 -1.24 3.59 14.41
N GLU A 62 -2.55 3.61 14.68
CA GLU A 62 -3.49 4.53 14.02
C GLU A 62 -3.24 5.99 14.43
N ALA A 63 -3.00 6.27 15.70
CA ALA A 63 -2.68 7.62 16.18
C ALA A 63 -1.40 8.15 15.53
N ALA A 64 -0.35 7.32 15.47
CA ALA A 64 0.91 7.66 14.80
C ALA A 64 0.70 7.92 13.31
N ALA A 65 -0.12 7.11 12.63
CA ALA A 65 -0.44 7.29 11.22
C ALA A 65 -1.18 8.62 10.98
N LEU A 66 -2.14 8.97 11.82
CA LEU A 66 -2.86 10.26 11.73
C LEU A 66 -1.93 11.45 11.99
N ALA A 67 -1.13 11.39 13.06
CA ALA A 67 -0.16 12.44 13.37
C ALA A 67 0.88 12.63 12.25
N LEU A 68 1.39 11.52 11.70
CA LEU A 68 2.34 11.56 10.60
C LEU A 68 1.77 12.17 9.32
N ARG A 69 0.48 12.01 9.03
CA ARG A 69 -0.15 12.66 7.86
C ARG A 69 -0.11 14.18 7.96
N LEU A 70 -0.22 14.74 9.16
CA LEU A 70 -0.11 16.20 9.38
C LEU A 70 1.30 16.72 9.05
N VAL A 71 2.32 15.87 9.18
CA VAL A 71 3.72 16.23 8.89
C VAL A 71 4.10 15.84 7.46
N SER A 72 3.72 14.63 7.02
CA SER A 72 4.09 14.11 5.70
C SER A 72 3.48 14.89 4.55
N GLY A 73 2.26 15.45 4.72
CA GLY A 73 1.62 16.33 3.74
C GLY A 73 2.48 17.55 3.43
N PRO A 74 2.70 18.48 4.39
CA PRO A 74 3.54 19.66 4.19
C PRO A 74 4.97 19.34 3.74
N LEU A 75 5.55 18.23 4.21
CA LEU A 75 6.89 17.82 3.83
C LEU A 75 6.94 17.33 2.37
N THR A 76 5.92 16.61 1.93
CA THR A 76 5.75 16.19 0.55
C THR A 76 5.62 17.40 -0.38
N ASP A 77 4.82 18.39 0.01
CA ASP A 77 4.60 19.62 -0.77
C ASP A 77 5.88 20.46 -0.85
N ARG A 78 6.62 20.58 0.23
CA ARG A 78 7.91 21.32 0.26
C ARG A 78 8.97 20.65 -0.60
N THR A 79 9.08 19.32 -0.54
CA THR A 79 10.11 18.57 -1.27
C THR A 79 9.75 18.34 -2.73
N ARG A 80 8.45 18.37 -3.07
CA ARG A 80 7.88 18.02 -4.40
C ARG A 80 8.34 16.66 -4.93
N LYS A 81 8.84 15.78 -4.07
CA LYS A 81 9.33 14.44 -4.43
C LYS A 81 8.20 13.39 -4.29
N PHE A 82 7.04 13.64 -4.89
CA PHE A 82 5.85 12.82 -4.74
C PHE A 82 6.09 11.33 -5.00
N TRP A 83 6.81 10.99 -6.07
CA TRP A 83 7.16 9.61 -6.39
C TRP A 83 8.02 8.95 -5.32
N THR A 84 8.99 9.67 -4.76
CA THR A 84 9.87 9.13 -3.71
C THR A 84 9.09 8.81 -2.45
N TRP A 85 8.22 9.71 -2.00
CA TRP A 85 7.37 9.50 -0.83
C TRP A 85 6.38 8.35 -1.04
N THR A 86 5.75 8.29 -2.23
CA THR A 86 4.84 7.20 -2.60
C THR A 86 5.56 5.86 -2.59
N ILE A 87 6.70 5.74 -3.27
CA ILE A 87 7.47 4.49 -3.35
C ILE A 87 7.99 4.07 -1.97
N ALA A 88 8.52 5.01 -1.18
CA ALA A 88 9.03 4.72 0.17
C ALA A 88 7.93 4.17 1.09
N GLY A 89 6.74 4.78 1.07
CA GLY A 89 5.63 4.31 1.88
C GLY A 89 5.09 2.94 1.44
N TYR A 90 4.97 2.69 0.13
CA TYR A 90 4.60 1.36 -0.37
C TYR A 90 5.67 0.31 -0.05
N ALA A 91 6.95 0.64 -0.25
CA ALA A 91 8.05 -0.27 0.07
C ALA A 91 8.06 -0.65 1.55
N LEU A 92 7.83 0.31 2.45
CA LEU A 92 7.76 0.03 3.89
C LEU A 92 6.62 -0.94 4.20
N THR A 93 5.42 -0.74 3.66
CA THR A 93 4.29 -1.68 3.84
C THR A 93 4.61 -3.06 3.28
N VAL A 94 5.10 -3.14 2.03
CA VAL A 94 5.39 -4.42 1.33
C VAL A 94 6.49 -5.21 2.02
N VAL A 95 7.47 -4.54 2.61
CA VAL A 95 8.56 -5.20 3.34
C VAL A 95 8.10 -5.65 4.72
N THR A 96 7.41 -4.80 5.48
CA THR A 96 7.05 -5.11 6.88
C THR A 96 6.03 -6.25 6.99
N VAL A 97 5.06 -6.34 6.06
CA VAL A 97 3.96 -7.31 6.13
C VAL A 97 4.42 -8.77 6.10
N PRO A 98 5.27 -9.24 5.17
CA PRO A 98 5.76 -10.62 5.19
C PRO A 98 6.56 -10.96 6.46
N PHE A 99 7.29 -9.98 7.02
CA PHE A 99 8.06 -10.20 8.25
C PHE A 99 7.17 -10.42 9.48
N LEU A 100 5.90 -9.99 9.46
CA LEU A 100 4.95 -10.36 10.51
C LEU A 100 4.77 -11.88 10.61
N GLY A 101 4.75 -12.58 9.49
CA GLY A 101 4.56 -14.04 9.45
C GLY A 101 5.71 -14.84 10.05
N VAL A 102 6.93 -14.32 10.03
CA VAL A 102 8.12 -14.96 10.64
C VAL A 102 8.42 -14.46 12.05
N SER A 103 7.68 -13.47 12.54
CA SER A 103 7.91 -12.88 13.85
C SER A 103 7.40 -13.81 14.95
N SER A 104 8.31 -14.25 15.82
CA SER A 104 8.00 -15.06 17.00
C SER A 104 8.01 -14.25 18.31
N VAL A 105 8.33 -12.96 18.24
CA VAL A 105 8.45 -12.07 19.40
C VAL A 105 7.40 -10.99 19.32
N LEU A 106 6.57 -10.87 20.36
CA LEU A 106 5.46 -9.89 20.42
C LEU A 106 5.89 -8.46 20.09
N TRP A 107 6.97 -7.97 20.67
CA TRP A 107 7.41 -6.59 20.48
C TRP A 107 7.97 -6.32 19.09
N ILE A 108 8.55 -7.33 18.43
CA ILE A 108 8.97 -7.23 17.03
C ILE A 108 7.73 -7.13 16.15
N ALA A 109 6.73 -8.02 16.36
CA ALA A 109 5.47 -7.95 15.63
C ALA A 109 4.76 -6.61 15.84
N ALA A 110 4.67 -6.10 17.06
CA ALA A 110 4.08 -4.80 17.38
C ALA A 110 4.79 -3.66 16.64
N THR A 111 6.13 -3.66 16.61
CA THR A 111 6.92 -2.67 15.87
C THR A 111 6.66 -2.73 14.36
N LEU A 112 6.57 -3.94 13.78
CA LEU A 112 6.25 -4.13 12.37
C LEU A 112 4.84 -3.63 12.02
N VAL A 113 3.86 -3.86 12.90
CA VAL A 113 2.50 -3.32 12.75
C VAL A 113 2.50 -1.79 12.72
N ILE A 114 3.23 -1.15 13.64
CA ILE A 114 3.35 0.31 13.67
C ILE A 114 4.08 0.82 12.42
N ALA A 115 5.17 0.15 12.02
CA ALA A 115 5.94 0.54 10.82
C ALA A 115 5.11 0.44 9.55
N GLU A 116 4.24 -0.56 9.43
CA GLU A 116 3.31 -0.71 8.31
C GLU A 116 2.32 0.48 8.26
N ARG A 117 1.75 0.91 9.41
CA ARG A 117 0.88 2.08 9.51
C ARG A 117 1.59 3.38 9.12
N VAL A 118 2.85 3.52 9.56
CA VAL A 118 3.72 4.62 9.15
C VAL A 118 3.89 4.63 7.63
N GLY A 119 4.11 3.47 7.00
CA GLY A 119 4.20 3.36 5.54
C GLY A 119 2.96 3.91 4.83
N LYS A 120 1.75 3.57 5.31
CA LYS A 120 0.48 4.11 4.77
C LYS A 120 0.38 5.62 4.96
N ALA A 121 0.76 6.13 6.13
CA ALA A 121 0.72 7.56 6.43
C ALA A 121 1.68 8.39 5.56
N VAL A 122 2.86 7.85 5.31
CA VAL A 122 3.90 8.51 4.48
C VAL A 122 3.48 8.60 3.02
N ARG A 123 2.88 7.52 2.46
CA ARG A 123 2.51 7.49 1.03
C ARG A 123 1.24 8.27 0.71
N SER A 124 0.28 8.36 1.64
CA SER A 124 -1.07 8.85 1.34
C SER A 124 -1.09 10.26 0.74
N PRO A 125 -0.47 11.30 1.33
CA PRO A 125 -0.54 12.64 0.74
C PRO A 125 0.12 12.73 -0.64
N ALA A 126 1.25 12.04 -0.82
CA ALA A 126 1.96 12.01 -2.09
C ALA A 126 1.15 11.28 -3.18
N LYS A 127 0.54 10.15 -2.82
CA LYS A 127 -0.36 9.37 -3.69
C LYS A 127 -1.52 10.24 -4.17
N ASP A 128 -2.20 10.91 -3.25
CA ASP A 128 -3.38 11.72 -3.54
C ASP A 128 -3.03 12.91 -4.44
N THR A 129 -1.86 13.51 -4.27
CA THR A 129 -1.37 14.59 -5.14
C THR A 129 -1.11 14.08 -6.57
N LEU A 130 -0.43 12.94 -6.73
CA LEU A 130 -0.20 12.34 -8.06
C LEU A 130 -1.53 12.01 -8.76
N LEU A 131 -2.48 11.45 -8.03
CA LEU A 131 -3.81 11.13 -8.55
C LEU A 131 -4.59 12.40 -8.91
N SER A 132 -4.54 13.43 -8.08
CA SER A 132 -5.20 14.72 -8.32
C SER A 132 -4.73 15.36 -9.61
N HIS A 133 -3.42 15.32 -9.91
CA HIS A 133 -2.89 15.86 -11.18
C HIS A 133 -3.43 15.09 -12.39
N ALA A 134 -3.49 13.76 -12.32
CA ALA A 134 -4.01 12.94 -13.42
C ALA A 134 -5.53 13.13 -13.62
N THR A 135 -6.28 13.24 -12.52
CA THR A 135 -7.73 13.39 -12.56
C THR A 135 -8.21 14.78 -12.95
N ALA A 136 -7.34 15.77 -12.95
CA ALA A 136 -7.66 17.10 -13.48
C ALA A 136 -8.08 17.06 -14.97
N VAL A 137 -7.54 16.09 -15.74
CA VAL A 137 -7.84 15.91 -17.17
C VAL A 137 -9.02 14.96 -17.39
N THR A 138 -9.16 13.90 -16.56
CA THR A 138 -10.23 12.89 -16.71
C THR A 138 -11.56 13.30 -16.08
N GLY A 139 -11.57 14.38 -15.32
CA GLY A 139 -12.65 14.76 -14.42
C GLY A 139 -12.41 14.19 -13.02
N ARG A 140 -12.21 15.07 -12.03
CA ARG A 140 -11.81 14.70 -10.66
C ARG A 140 -12.76 13.66 -10.06
N GLY A 141 -14.08 13.88 -10.12
CA GLY A 141 -15.05 12.96 -9.53
C GLY A 141 -14.97 11.55 -10.11
N LYS A 142 -14.94 11.41 -11.44
CA LYS A 142 -14.86 10.10 -12.11
C LYS A 142 -13.53 9.40 -11.85
N GLY A 143 -12.41 10.12 -11.93
CA GLY A 143 -11.09 9.54 -11.73
C GLY A 143 -10.90 9.03 -10.29
N PHE A 144 -11.30 9.81 -9.28
CA PHE A 144 -11.27 9.36 -7.90
C PHE A 144 -12.24 8.22 -7.63
N ALA A 145 -13.45 8.24 -8.19
CA ALA A 145 -14.42 7.15 -8.01
C ALA A 145 -13.89 5.81 -8.55
N VAL A 146 -13.25 5.81 -9.72
CA VAL A 146 -12.62 4.59 -10.29
C VAL A 146 -11.49 4.10 -9.38
N HIS A 147 -10.62 5.01 -8.93
CA HIS A 147 -9.53 4.66 -8.01
C HIS A 147 -10.06 4.08 -6.70
N GLU A 148 -11.03 4.73 -6.07
CA GLU A 148 -11.64 4.29 -4.81
C GLU A 148 -12.34 2.93 -4.95
N ALA A 149 -13.05 2.71 -6.06
CA ALA A 149 -13.65 1.41 -6.34
C ALA A 149 -12.60 0.29 -6.39
N MET A 150 -11.43 0.55 -6.98
CA MET A 150 -10.32 -0.42 -7.01
C MET A 150 -9.70 -0.63 -5.62
N ASP A 151 -9.55 0.43 -4.82
CA ASP A 151 -9.11 0.33 -3.43
C ASP A 151 -10.07 -0.56 -2.62
N GLN A 152 -11.40 -0.37 -2.75
CA GLN A 152 -12.40 -1.19 -2.08
C GLN A 152 -12.36 -2.67 -2.52
N ILE A 153 -12.13 -2.95 -3.80
CA ILE A 153 -11.92 -4.33 -4.27
C ILE A 153 -10.72 -4.95 -3.56
N GLY A 154 -9.62 -4.21 -3.43
CA GLY A 154 -8.44 -4.64 -2.69
C GLY A 154 -8.74 -4.89 -1.21
N ALA A 155 -9.46 -3.96 -0.57
CA ALA A 155 -9.83 -4.03 0.84
C ALA A 155 -10.72 -5.22 1.18
N ILE A 156 -11.56 -5.69 0.26
CA ILE A 156 -12.37 -6.89 0.41
C ILE A 156 -11.57 -8.15 0.10
N THR A 157 -10.81 -8.13 -1.00
CA THR A 157 -10.06 -9.30 -1.48
C THR A 157 -8.94 -9.70 -0.52
N GLY A 158 -8.26 -8.74 0.11
CA GLY A 158 -7.18 -8.99 1.05
C GLY A 158 -7.58 -9.86 2.24
N PRO A 159 -8.57 -9.47 3.05
CA PRO A 159 -9.09 -10.29 4.15
C PRO A 159 -9.61 -11.66 3.72
N LEU A 160 -10.28 -11.74 2.55
CA LEU A 160 -10.76 -13.03 2.02
C LEU A 160 -9.61 -13.95 1.63
N LEU A 161 -8.57 -13.43 0.98
CA LEU A 161 -7.36 -14.19 0.65
C LEU A 161 -6.70 -14.73 1.91
N VAL A 162 -6.54 -13.90 2.93
CA VAL A 162 -5.94 -14.26 4.21
C VAL A 162 -6.79 -15.29 4.97
N ALA A 163 -8.12 -15.10 5.01
CA ALA A 163 -9.02 -16.07 5.63
C ALA A 163 -8.94 -17.44 4.93
N GLY A 164 -8.93 -17.46 3.60
CA GLY A 164 -8.73 -18.68 2.83
C GLY A 164 -7.39 -19.37 3.12
N MET A 165 -6.30 -18.60 3.20
CA MET A 165 -4.98 -19.14 3.54
C MET A 165 -4.92 -19.69 4.95
N LEU A 166 -5.50 -19.02 5.95
CA LEU A 166 -5.57 -19.53 7.31
C LEU A 166 -6.35 -20.84 7.40
N ALA A 167 -7.48 -20.94 6.66
CA ALA A 167 -8.26 -22.18 6.61
C ALA A 167 -7.47 -23.33 5.97
N LEU A 168 -6.77 -23.09 4.87
CA LEU A 168 -5.98 -24.09 4.16
C LEU A 168 -4.72 -24.52 4.93
N THR A 169 -4.12 -23.63 5.71
CA THR A 169 -2.86 -23.86 6.43
C THR A 169 -3.05 -24.21 7.89
N HIS A 170 -4.29 -24.52 8.32
CA HIS A 170 -4.61 -24.82 9.72
C HIS A 170 -4.09 -23.74 10.70
N VAL A 171 -4.37 -22.47 10.39
CA VAL A 171 -3.99 -21.28 11.19
C VAL A 171 -2.46 -21.07 11.25
N ASN A 172 -1.75 -21.33 10.17
CA ASN A 172 -0.33 -21.01 10.09
C ASN A 172 -0.12 -19.60 9.55
N TYR A 173 0.41 -18.68 10.37
CA TYR A 173 0.64 -17.28 10.00
C TYR A 173 1.75 -17.10 8.98
N LEU A 174 2.80 -17.94 8.99
CA LEU A 174 3.96 -17.78 8.09
C LEU A 174 3.54 -17.82 6.61
N PRO A 175 2.92 -18.89 6.07
CA PRO A 175 2.48 -18.91 4.67
C PRO A 175 1.37 -17.89 4.40
N THR A 176 0.55 -17.55 5.40
CA THR A 176 -0.52 -16.57 5.26
C THR A 176 0.00 -15.16 5.02
N PHE A 177 1.04 -14.74 5.73
CA PHE A 177 1.67 -13.44 5.45
C PHE A 177 2.59 -13.50 4.22
N ALA A 178 3.23 -14.66 3.96
CA ALA A 178 4.10 -14.82 2.80
C ALA A 178 3.37 -14.66 1.47
N ILE A 179 2.11 -15.13 1.36
CA ILE A 179 1.32 -14.97 0.13
C ILE A 179 1.10 -13.50 -0.22
N LEU A 180 1.03 -12.60 0.78
CA LEU A 180 0.87 -11.17 0.59
C LEU A 180 2.11 -10.51 -0.05
N ALA A 181 3.26 -11.18 -0.04
CA ALA A 181 4.44 -10.71 -0.75
C ALA A 181 4.24 -10.70 -2.28
N VAL A 182 3.34 -11.54 -2.81
CA VAL A 182 3.05 -11.61 -4.25
C VAL A 182 2.39 -10.32 -4.73
N PRO A 183 1.20 -9.91 -4.22
CA PRO A 183 0.62 -8.63 -4.60
C PRO A 183 1.50 -7.44 -4.16
N GLY A 184 2.24 -7.56 -3.06
CA GLY A 184 3.20 -6.53 -2.64
C GLY A 184 4.33 -6.31 -3.63
N GLY A 185 4.97 -7.37 -4.10
CA GLY A 185 6.00 -7.31 -5.15
C GLY A 185 5.45 -6.73 -6.46
N ALA A 186 4.26 -7.17 -6.88
CA ALA A 186 3.59 -6.63 -8.05
C ALA A 186 3.30 -5.13 -7.91
N THR A 187 2.89 -4.66 -6.72
CA THR A 187 2.71 -3.23 -6.41
C THR A 187 3.97 -2.43 -6.70
N LEU A 188 5.12 -2.85 -6.16
CA LEU A 188 6.39 -2.14 -6.35
C LEU A 188 6.85 -2.17 -7.80
N LEU A 189 6.76 -3.31 -8.48
CA LEU A 189 7.13 -3.45 -9.89
C LEU A 189 6.30 -2.53 -10.79
N LEU A 190 4.98 -2.52 -10.61
CA LEU A 190 4.08 -1.65 -11.36
C LEU A 190 4.32 -0.17 -11.04
N LEU A 191 4.62 0.17 -9.78
CA LEU A 191 4.89 1.54 -9.36
C LEU A 191 6.19 2.07 -10.00
N PHE A 192 7.26 1.26 -10.02
CA PHE A 192 8.50 1.61 -10.72
C PHE A 192 8.31 1.70 -12.23
N TRP A 193 7.53 0.78 -12.81
CA TRP A 193 7.21 0.83 -14.23
C TRP A 193 6.43 2.09 -14.57
N LEU A 194 5.40 2.42 -13.80
CA LEU A 194 4.57 3.61 -14.01
C LEU A 194 5.40 4.89 -13.91
N ARG A 195 6.27 5.00 -12.88
CA ARG A 195 7.17 6.14 -12.71
C ARG A 195 8.08 6.38 -13.93
N ARG A 196 8.50 5.30 -14.61
CA ARG A 196 9.37 5.40 -15.79
C ARG A 196 8.61 5.83 -17.05
N ARG A 197 7.28 5.76 -17.05
CA ARG A 197 6.42 6.06 -18.20
C ARG A 197 5.80 7.47 -18.14
N VAL A 198 5.96 8.16 -17.03
CA VAL A 198 5.41 9.50 -16.76
C VAL A 198 6.55 10.50 -16.66
#